data_c6a8bc094de217617627db1fd925a2c0
#
_entry.id   c6a8bc094de217617627db1fd925a2c0
#
_cell.length_a   1.000
_cell.length_b   1.000
_cell.length_c   1.000
_cell.angle_alpha   90.00
_cell.angle_beta   90.00
_cell.angle_gamma   90.00
#
_symmetry.space_group_name_H-M   'P 1'
#
loop_
_entity.id
_entity.type
_entity.pdbx_description
1 polymer ?
#
loop_
_entity_poly.entity_id
_entity_poly.type
_entity_poly.pdbx_seq_one_letter_code
_entity_poly.pdbx_strand_id
1 'polypeptide(L)'
;MKEKKVSWLELFFDLVFVTTVSGSTHKFVELDDHPGFLLFYIGEYLLMVFPMFWLWIGQTMFFNRYSDHLKAPALLMLPQMFFLLIMTASLDFEFGHTYHSFLLSYLGFRIITVAEYFRVSKLSGKPGIKGAGFLGRLFVPGVLIPLSSLLFEGHWRYLVMYFGISADIVLPLFFGEKLKGAPVNLPHLAERFGLF
;
A
#
# COMPACT_ATOMS: atom_id res chain seq x y z
N MET A 1 -22.21 16.96 5.39
CA MET A 1 -21.54 15.94 4.55
C MET A 1 -22.50 14.77 4.45
N LYS A 2 -22.76 14.21 3.25
CA LYS A 2 -23.56 12.99 3.13
C LYS A 2 -22.80 11.86 3.83
N GLU A 3 -23.49 11.10 4.66
CA GLU A 3 -22.94 9.84 5.20
C GLU A 3 -22.60 8.93 4.04
N LYS A 4 -21.31 8.64 3.89
CA LYS A 4 -20.81 7.70 2.90
C LYS A 4 -20.77 6.34 3.58
N LYS A 5 -21.59 5.42 3.10
CA LYS A 5 -21.58 4.04 3.58
C LYS A 5 -20.37 3.29 2.99
N VAL A 6 -19.75 2.45 3.82
CA VAL A 6 -18.68 1.55 3.39
C VAL A 6 -19.25 0.56 2.37
N SER A 7 -18.58 0.40 1.25
CA SER A 7 -18.98 -0.58 0.24
C SER A 7 -18.57 -2.00 0.65
N TRP A 8 -19.32 -3.00 0.22
CA TRP A 8 -18.97 -4.41 0.47
C TRP A 8 -17.57 -4.77 -0.02
N LEU A 9 -17.12 -4.17 -1.11
CA LEU A 9 -15.80 -4.42 -1.66
C LEU A 9 -14.67 -3.80 -0.82
N GLU A 10 -14.91 -2.63 -0.22
CA GLU A 10 -13.95 -2.03 0.74
C GLU A 10 -13.77 -2.93 1.96
N LEU A 11 -14.87 -3.51 2.48
CA LEU A 11 -14.82 -4.48 3.58
C LEU A 11 -14.06 -5.75 3.18
N PHE A 12 -14.29 -6.23 1.96
CA PHE A 12 -13.60 -7.40 1.44
C PHE A 12 -12.09 -7.13 1.27
N PHE A 13 -11.71 -5.94 0.80
CA PHE A 13 -10.32 -5.53 0.74
C PHE A 13 -9.64 -5.53 2.13
N ASP A 14 -10.35 -5.01 3.13
CA ASP A 14 -9.86 -5.01 4.51
C ASP A 14 -9.70 -6.43 5.06
N LEU A 15 -10.63 -7.36 4.75
CA LEU A 15 -10.50 -8.79 5.10
C LEU A 15 -9.31 -9.46 4.41
N VAL A 16 -9.05 -9.15 3.14
CA VAL A 16 -7.84 -9.63 2.43
C VAL A 16 -6.58 -9.12 3.13
N PHE A 17 -6.58 -7.87 3.56
CA PHE A 17 -5.45 -7.32 4.31
C PHE A 17 -5.26 -8.03 5.66
N VAL A 18 -6.33 -8.30 6.42
CA VAL A 18 -6.25 -9.10 7.67
C VAL A 18 -5.65 -10.47 7.41
N THR A 19 -6.08 -11.13 6.33
CA THR A 19 -5.52 -12.43 5.92
C THR A 19 -4.02 -12.32 5.62
N THR A 20 -3.60 -11.22 4.97
CA THR A 20 -2.19 -10.90 4.71
C THR A 20 -1.38 -10.79 6.00
N VAL A 21 -1.88 -10.03 6.97
CA VAL A 21 -1.23 -9.87 8.28
C VAL A 21 -1.18 -11.20 9.04
N SER A 22 -2.29 -11.94 9.07
CA SER A 22 -2.36 -13.26 9.71
C SER A 22 -1.37 -14.25 9.09
N GLY A 23 -1.32 -14.33 7.76
CA GLY A 23 -0.39 -15.21 7.04
C GLY A 23 1.07 -14.85 7.29
N SER A 24 1.41 -13.57 7.36
CA SER A 24 2.76 -13.12 7.69
C SER A 24 3.14 -13.42 9.15
N THR A 25 2.20 -13.25 10.08
CA THR A 25 2.42 -13.57 11.50
C THR A 25 2.63 -15.08 11.71
N HIS A 26 1.90 -15.92 10.98
CA HIS A 26 2.07 -17.38 11.07
C HIS A 26 3.48 -17.80 10.67
N LYS A 27 4.01 -17.25 9.58
CA LYS A 27 5.40 -17.51 9.17
C LYS A 27 6.43 -17.05 10.21
N PHE A 28 6.16 -15.94 10.91
CA PHE A 28 7.05 -15.45 11.97
C PHE A 28 7.08 -16.41 13.18
N VAL A 29 5.96 -17.01 13.55
CA VAL A 29 5.89 -17.97 14.68
C VAL A 29 6.67 -19.26 14.40
N GLU A 30 6.80 -19.66 13.15
CA GLU A 30 7.59 -20.84 12.76
C GLU A 30 9.10 -20.71 13.03
N LEU A 31 9.61 -19.51 13.37
CA LEU A 31 11.03 -19.23 13.68
C LEU A 31 11.45 -19.47 15.13
N ASP A 32 10.58 -19.95 15.98
CA ASP A 32 10.76 -19.95 17.46
C ASP A 32 11.91 -20.83 18.00
N ASP A 33 12.70 -21.47 17.13
CA ASP A 33 13.79 -22.37 17.56
C ASP A 33 15.09 -21.66 18.02
N HIS A 34 15.18 -20.30 17.90
CA HIS A 34 16.42 -19.58 18.18
C HIS A 34 16.22 -18.28 19.00
N PRO A 35 15.96 -18.37 20.30
CA PRO A 35 15.59 -17.20 21.14
C PRO A 35 16.67 -16.10 21.22
N GLY A 36 17.93 -16.39 20.91
CA GLY A 36 19.03 -15.42 20.95
C GLY A 36 18.99 -14.34 19.86
N PHE A 37 18.23 -14.54 18.79
CA PHE A 37 18.14 -13.64 17.63
C PHE A 37 16.75 -13.01 17.45
N LEU A 38 15.90 -13.10 18.45
CA LEU A 38 14.50 -12.65 18.39
C LEU A 38 14.33 -11.20 17.89
N LEU A 39 15.16 -10.27 18.38
CA LEU A 39 15.12 -8.86 17.95
C LEU A 39 15.49 -8.69 16.47
N PHE A 40 16.39 -9.47 15.95
CA PHE A 40 16.77 -9.45 14.55
C PHE A 40 15.61 -9.95 13.67
N TYR A 41 15.00 -11.07 14.02
CA TYR A 41 13.84 -11.63 13.31
C TYR A 41 12.60 -10.71 13.37
N ILE A 42 12.36 -10.06 14.51
CA ILE A 42 11.30 -9.04 14.61
C ILE A 42 11.59 -7.88 13.64
N GLY A 43 12.84 -7.43 13.55
CA GLY A 43 13.24 -6.38 12.62
C GLY A 43 13.00 -6.77 11.15
N GLU A 44 13.38 -7.97 10.75
CA GLU A 44 13.14 -8.49 9.40
C GLU A 44 11.63 -8.62 9.11
N TYR A 45 10.87 -9.18 10.04
CA TYR A 45 9.42 -9.28 9.91
C TYR A 45 8.76 -7.91 9.71
N LEU A 46 9.13 -6.93 10.53
CA LEU A 46 8.58 -5.58 10.41
C LEU A 46 8.93 -4.95 9.06
N LEU A 47 10.16 -5.14 8.57
CA LEU A 47 10.56 -4.66 7.25
C LEU A 47 9.71 -5.30 6.13
N MET A 48 9.40 -6.58 6.23
CA MET A 48 8.58 -7.28 5.22
C MET A 48 7.11 -6.86 5.26
N VAL A 49 6.54 -6.69 6.46
CA VAL A 49 5.11 -6.39 6.63
C VAL A 49 4.80 -4.90 6.44
N PHE A 50 5.75 -4.02 6.76
CA PHE A 50 5.56 -2.58 6.67
C PHE A 50 5.14 -2.07 5.27
N PRO A 51 5.72 -2.52 4.14
CA PRO A 51 5.25 -2.15 2.81
C PRO A 51 3.77 -2.51 2.57
N MET A 52 3.32 -3.66 3.08
CA MET A 52 1.92 -4.10 2.92
C MET A 52 0.96 -3.18 3.68
N PHE A 53 1.30 -2.84 4.93
CA PHE A 53 0.55 -1.84 5.72
C PHE A 53 0.48 -0.50 5.00
N TRP A 54 1.59 -0.06 4.43
CA TRP A 54 1.64 1.21 3.72
C TRP A 54 0.74 1.21 2.48
N LEU A 55 0.75 0.12 1.70
CA LEU A 55 -0.13 -0.03 0.55
C LEU A 55 -1.61 0.00 0.96
N TRP A 56 -1.96 -0.72 2.03
CA TRP A 56 -3.32 -0.77 2.56
C TRP A 56 -3.79 0.61 3.06
N ILE A 57 -2.98 1.32 3.85
CA ILE A 57 -3.29 2.68 4.33
C ILE A 57 -3.48 3.61 3.13
N GLY A 58 -2.56 3.58 2.17
CA GLY A 58 -2.62 4.42 0.97
C GLY A 58 -3.90 4.21 0.18
N GLN A 59 -4.31 2.96 -0.01
CA GLN A 59 -5.52 2.61 -0.73
C GLN A 59 -6.79 2.98 0.07
N THR A 60 -6.80 2.74 1.37
CA THR A 60 -7.89 3.15 2.26
C THR A 60 -8.10 4.67 2.19
N MET A 61 -7.03 5.46 2.24
CA MET A 61 -7.09 6.91 2.11
C MET A 61 -7.54 7.37 0.73
N PHE A 62 -7.14 6.67 -0.34
CA PHE A 62 -7.60 6.94 -1.68
C PHE A 62 -9.12 6.76 -1.80
N PHE A 63 -9.66 5.63 -1.36
CA PHE A 63 -11.09 5.35 -1.41
C PHE A 63 -11.90 6.30 -0.50
N ASN A 64 -11.39 6.59 0.68
CA ASN A 64 -12.03 7.55 1.57
C ASN A 64 -12.27 8.91 0.90
N ARG A 65 -11.29 9.38 0.11
CA ARG A 65 -11.33 10.70 -0.52
C ARG A 65 -12.00 10.73 -1.89
N TYR A 66 -11.84 9.67 -2.70
CA TYR A 66 -12.08 9.75 -4.14
C TYR A 66 -13.06 8.72 -4.70
N SER A 67 -13.51 7.70 -3.94
CA SER A 67 -14.34 6.62 -4.49
C SER A 67 -15.66 7.12 -5.09
N ASP A 68 -16.27 8.18 -4.53
CA ASP A 68 -17.54 8.76 -5.02
C ASP A 68 -17.42 9.35 -6.43
N HIS A 69 -16.20 9.57 -6.90
CA HIS A 69 -15.92 10.13 -8.22
C HIS A 69 -15.63 9.06 -9.27
N LEU A 70 -15.48 7.80 -8.86
CA LEU A 70 -15.16 6.68 -9.76
C LEU A 70 -16.42 5.90 -10.15
N LYS A 71 -16.61 5.63 -11.46
CA LYS A 71 -17.75 4.84 -11.94
C LYS A 71 -17.68 3.35 -11.62
N ALA A 72 -16.50 2.82 -11.37
CA ALA A 72 -16.28 1.41 -11.02
C ALA A 72 -14.97 1.28 -10.21
N PRO A 73 -14.92 1.74 -8.94
CA PRO A 73 -13.72 1.62 -8.11
C PRO A 73 -13.36 0.14 -7.88
N ALA A 74 -14.36 -0.71 -7.85
CA ALA A 74 -14.27 -2.14 -7.63
C ALA A 74 -13.30 -2.86 -8.56
N LEU A 75 -13.28 -2.49 -9.83
CA LEU A 75 -12.52 -3.23 -10.86
C LEU A 75 -11.00 -3.15 -10.64
N LEU A 76 -10.50 -2.07 -10.01
CA LEU A 76 -9.08 -1.88 -9.73
C LEU A 76 -8.68 -2.43 -8.36
N MET A 77 -9.62 -2.57 -7.42
CA MET A 77 -9.36 -3.18 -6.11
C MET A 77 -9.03 -4.67 -6.22
N LEU A 78 -9.71 -5.41 -7.09
CA LEU A 78 -9.48 -6.85 -7.23
C LEU A 78 -8.04 -7.21 -7.61
N PRO A 79 -7.41 -6.59 -8.64
CA PRO A 79 -5.99 -6.80 -8.91
C PRO A 79 -5.08 -6.39 -7.73
N GLN A 80 -5.43 -5.32 -7.00
CA GLN A 80 -4.65 -4.91 -5.83
C GLN A 80 -4.71 -5.95 -4.71
N MET A 81 -5.89 -6.54 -4.44
CA MET A 81 -6.03 -7.67 -3.51
C MET A 81 -5.16 -8.85 -3.93
N PHE A 82 -5.16 -9.18 -5.23
CA PHE A 82 -4.34 -10.25 -5.77
C PHE A 82 -2.84 -10.00 -5.54
N PHE A 83 -2.36 -8.79 -5.78
CA PHE A 83 -0.97 -8.43 -5.51
C PHE A 83 -0.62 -8.50 -4.02
N LEU A 84 -1.52 -8.11 -3.11
CA LEU A 84 -1.31 -8.29 -1.67
C LEU A 84 -1.15 -9.76 -1.30
N LEU A 85 -2.00 -10.64 -1.85
CA LEU A 85 -1.92 -12.08 -1.59
C LEU A 85 -0.61 -12.67 -2.13
N ILE A 86 -0.14 -12.25 -3.31
CA ILE A 86 1.18 -12.69 -3.83
C ILE A 86 2.30 -12.16 -2.94
N MET A 87 2.25 -10.92 -2.47
CA MET A 87 3.23 -10.40 -1.52
C MET A 87 3.29 -11.27 -0.26
N THR A 88 2.13 -11.63 0.30
CA THR A 88 2.05 -12.51 1.48
C THR A 88 2.65 -13.88 1.21
N ALA A 89 2.32 -14.48 0.06
CA ALA A 89 2.86 -15.77 -0.35
C ALA A 89 4.39 -15.71 -0.60
N SER A 90 4.91 -14.53 -0.93
CA SER A 90 6.34 -14.28 -1.17
C SER A 90 7.13 -13.96 0.09
N LEU A 91 6.49 -13.94 1.27
CA LEU A 91 7.22 -13.79 2.53
C LEU A 91 7.94 -15.07 2.85
N ASP A 92 9.26 -14.99 2.90
CA ASP A 92 10.14 -16.08 3.27
C ASP A 92 11.37 -15.50 3.98
N PHE A 93 11.96 -16.25 4.93
CA PHE A 93 13.19 -15.82 5.61
C PHE A 93 14.39 -15.87 4.66
N GLU A 94 14.36 -16.75 3.66
CA GLU A 94 15.28 -16.68 2.53
C GLU A 94 14.77 -15.68 1.47
N PHE A 95 14.55 -14.43 1.91
CA PHE A 95 13.96 -13.37 1.10
C PHE A 95 14.66 -13.17 -0.25
N GLY A 96 15.90 -13.63 -0.37
CA GLY A 96 16.65 -13.62 -1.62
C GLY A 96 15.94 -14.32 -2.78
N HIS A 97 15.31 -15.47 -2.53
CA HIS A 97 14.60 -16.25 -3.54
C HIS A 97 13.25 -15.66 -3.93
N THR A 98 12.56 -15.06 -2.97
CA THR A 98 11.20 -14.53 -3.18
C THR A 98 11.17 -13.02 -3.48
N TYR A 99 12.32 -12.36 -3.43
CA TYR A 99 12.48 -10.94 -3.64
C TYR A 99 11.78 -10.41 -4.89
N HIS A 100 11.97 -11.08 -6.04
CA HIS A 100 11.38 -10.63 -7.30
C HIS A 100 9.85 -10.70 -7.26
N SER A 101 9.28 -11.77 -6.71
CA SER A 101 7.83 -11.92 -6.58
C SER A 101 7.24 -10.86 -5.65
N PHE A 102 7.91 -10.58 -4.53
CA PHE A 102 7.53 -9.53 -3.60
C PHE A 102 7.59 -8.14 -4.25
N LEU A 103 8.72 -7.80 -4.88
CA LEU A 103 8.94 -6.52 -5.52
C LEU A 103 7.93 -6.29 -6.67
N LEU A 104 7.74 -7.27 -7.55
CA LEU A 104 6.81 -7.15 -8.68
C LEU A 104 5.37 -6.99 -8.19
N SER A 105 4.99 -7.67 -7.12
CA SER A 105 3.66 -7.52 -6.52
C SER A 105 3.48 -6.14 -5.88
N TYR A 106 4.48 -5.64 -5.17
CA TYR A 106 4.49 -4.27 -4.66
C TYR A 106 4.33 -3.24 -5.79
N LEU A 107 5.13 -3.38 -6.85
CA LEU A 107 5.08 -2.49 -8.02
C LEU A 107 3.73 -2.57 -8.74
N GLY A 108 3.19 -3.78 -8.93
CA GLY A 108 1.87 -3.98 -9.55
C GLY A 108 0.77 -3.26 -8.78
N PHE A 109 0.72 -3.44 -7.47
CA PHE A 109 -0.20 -2.72 -6.61
C PHE A 109 -0.03 -1.19 -6.73
N ARG A 110 1.23 -0.73 -6.66
CA ARG A 110 1.54 0.71 -6.65
C ARG A 110 1.26 1.39 -7.98
N ILE A 111 1.53 0.74 -9.09
CA ILE A 111 1.20 1.22 -10.43
C ILE A 111 -0.32 1.43 -10.57
N ILE A 112 -1.13 0.50 -10.07
CA ILE A 112 -2.59 0.64 -10.08
C ILE A 112 -3.00 1.85 -9.24
N THR A 113 -2.44 2.03 -8.04
CA THR A 113 -2.73 3.19 -7.19
C THR A 113 -2.37 4.50 -7.89
N VAL A 114 -1.21 4.60 -8.53
CA VAL A 114 -0.79 5.78 -9.30
C VAL A 114 -1.76 6.05 -10.46
N ALA A 115 -2.16 5.00 -11.18
CA ALA A 115 -3.13 5.09 -12.28
C ALA A 115 -4.50 5.60 -11.78
N GLU A 116 -4.96 5.14 -10.62
CA GLU A 116 -6.19 5.61 -9.98
C GLU A 116 -6.14 7.11 -9.68
N TYR A 117 -5.04 7.60 -9.10
CA TYR A 117 -4.85 9.02 -8.84
C TYR A 117 -4.87 9.86 -10.13
N PHE A 118 -4.20 9.40 -11.19
CA PHE A 118 -4.24 10.08 -12.49
C PHE A 118 -5.62 10.02 -13.14
N ARG A 119 -6.33 8.89 -13.01
CA ARG A 119 -7.70 8.76 -13.52
C ARG A 119 -8.65 9.74 -12.85
N VAL A 120 -8.58 9.86 -11.52
CA VAL A 120 -9.37 10.84 -10.77
C VAL A 120 -9.00 12.26 -11.18
N SER A 121 -7.73 12.57 -11.37
CA SER A 121 -7.28 13.92 -11.73
C SER A 121 -7.81 14.39 -13.08
N LYS A 122 -8.10 13.47 -14.01
CA LYS A 122 -8.71 13.77 -15.32
C LYS A 122 -10.20 14.13 -15.23
N LEU A 123 -10.86 13.88 -14.10
CA LEU A 123 -12.26 14.23 -13.87
C LEU A 123 -12.41 15.71 -13.46
N SER A 124 -11.61 16.60 -14.04
CA SER A 124 -11.48 18.03 -13.73
C SER A 124 -12.85 18.72 -13.60
N GLY A 125 -12.97 19.65 -12.64
CA GLY A 125 -14.15 20.50 -12.43
C GLY A 125 -15.04 20.12 -11.26
N LYS A 126 -14.82 18.97 -10.60
CA LYS A 126 -15.58 18.61 -9.39
C LYS A 126 -14.87 19.11 -8.12
N PRO A 127 -15.60 19.66 -7.14
CA PRO A 127 -15.04 19.97 -5.83
C PRO A 127 -14.52 18.67 -5.17
N GLY A 128 -13.37 18.72 -4.50
CA GLY A 128 -12.78 17.55 -3.82
C GLY A 128 -11.71 16.77 -4.62
N ILE A 129 -11.59 17.00 -5.93
CA ILE A 129 -10.58 16.32 -6.77
C ILE A 129 -9.22 17.05 -6.77
N LYS A 130 -9.19 18.27 -6.25
CA LYS A 130 -7.96 19.06 -6.17
C LYS A 130 -6.88 18.30 -5.40
N GLY A 131 -5.70 18.15 -6.01
CA GLY A 131 -4.55 17.46 -5.40
C GLY A 131 -4.36 16.01 -5.84
N ALA A 132 -5.37 15.33 -6.43
CA ALA A 132 -5.22 13.94 -6.87
C ALA A 132 -4.07 13.77 -7.86
N GLY A 133 -3.97 14.61 -8.89
CA GLY A 133 -2.88 14.55 -9.86
C GLY A 133 -1.51 14.88 -9.27
N PHE A 134 -1.48 15.74 -8.25
CA PHE A 134 -0.25 16.03 -7.54
C PHE A 134 0.20 14.82 -6.70
N LEU A 135 -0.71 14.18 -5.96
CA LEU A 135 -0.44 12.94 -5.23
C LEU A 135 0.03 11.82 -6.17
N GLY A 136 -0.65 11.65 -7.32
CA GLY A 136 -0.22 10.68 -8.31
C GLY A 136 1.23 10.87 -8.74
N ARG A 137 1.68 12.13 -8.93
CA ARG A 137 3.09 12.43 -9.25
C ARG A 137 4.04 12.17 -8.09
N LEU A 138 3.62 12.45 -6.85
CA LEU A 138 4.43 12.17 -5.66
C LEU A 138 4.66 10.67 -5.44
N PHE A 139 3.76 9.83 -5.92
CA PHE A 139 3.88 8.38 -5.82
C PHE A 139 4.69 7.73 -6.96
N VAL A 140 5.01 8.46 -8.03
CA VAL A 140 5.85 7.96 -9.12
C VAL A 140 7.25 7.53 -8.66
N PRO A 141 7.98 8.30 -7.82
CA PRO A 141 9.25 7.85 -7.23
C PRO A 141 9.13 6.51 -6.47
N GLY A 142 8.02 6.29 -5.76
CA GLY A 142 7.71 5.02 -5.08
C GLY A 142 7.50 3.82 -6.01
N VAL A 143 7.40 4.04 -7.32
CA VAL A 143 7.43 3.00 -8.35
C VAL A 143 8.81 2.91 -8.99
N LEU A 144 9.38 4.03 -9.44
CA LEU A 144 10.60 4.04 -10.22
C LEU A 144 11.85 3.64 -9.42
N ILE A 145 11.94 4.10 -8.16
CA ILE A 145 13.09 3.77 -7.31
C ILE A 145 13.11 2.29 -6.94
N PRO A 146 12.02 1.68 -6.43
CA PRO A 146 12.00 0.23 -6.20
C PRO A 146 12.20 -0.58 -7.48
N LEU A 147 11.69 -0.14 -8.63
CA LEU A 147 11.94 -0.80 -9.91
C LEU A 147 13.44 -0.80 -10.26
N SER A 148 14.15 0.30 -10.00
CA SER A 148 15.60 0.38 -10.25
C SER A 148 16.41 -0.58 -9.38
N SER A 149 15.85 -1.09 -8.27
CA SER A 149 16.52 -2.08 -7.41
C SER A 149 16.84 -3.40 -8.13
N LEU A 150 16.15 -3.69 -9.24
CA LEU A 150 16.44 -4.83 -10.11
C LEU A 150 17.82 -4.74 -10.80
N LEU A 151 18.41 -3.54 -10.86
CA LEU A 151 19.75 -3.32 -11.43
C LEU A 151 20.88 -3.57 -10.44
N PHE A 152 20.54 -3.83 -9.18
CA PHE A 152 21.51 -4.03 -8.09
C PHE A 152 21.49 -5.48 -7.60
N GLU A 153 22.63 -5.93 -7.10
CA GLU A 153 22.79 -7.27 -6.51
C GLU A 153 23.10 -7.16 -5.00
N GLY A 154 22.95 -8.27 -4.29
CA GLY A 154 23.25 -8.37 -2.87
C GLY A 154 22.38 -7.43 -2.02
N HIS A 155 22.99 -6.83 -0.99
CA HIS A 155 22.27 -5.98 -0.02
C HIS A 155 21.80 -4.65 -0.63
N TRP A 156 22.45 -4.16 -1.69
CA TRP A 156 22.10 -2.89 -2.32
C TRP A 156 20.69 -2.87 -2.91
N ARG A 157 20.22 -4.01 -3.45
CA ARG A 157 18.85 -4.11 -3.99
C ARG A 157 17.78 -3.83 -2.94
N TYR A 158 17.99 -4.32 -1.69
CA TYR A 158 17.06 -4.06 -0.58
C TYR A 158 17.09 -2.60 -0.14
N LEU A 159 18.29 -2.03 -0.02
CA LEU A 159 18.44 -0.62 0.35
C LEU A 159 17.74 0.31 -0.66
N VAL A 160 17.90 0.08 -1.96
CA VAL A 160 17.24 0.87 -3.00
C VAL A 160 15.72 0.69 -2.95
N MET A 161 15.24 -0.54 -2.78
CA MET A 161 13.80 -0.82 -2.64
C MET A 161 13.20 -0.07 -1.46
N TYR A 162 13.77 -0.21 -0.27
CA TYR A 162 13.25 0.45 0.94
C TYR A 162 13.42 1.96 0.92
N PHE A 163 14.46 2.47 0.26
CA PHE A 163 14.60 3.90 0.01
C PHE A 163 13.42 4.44 -0.84
N GLY A 164 13.04 3.72 -1.89
CA GLY A 164 11.87 4.07 -2.70
C GLY A 164 10.56 4.01 -1.92
N ILE A 165 10.36 2.97 -1.09
CA ILE A 165 9.19 2.87 -0.21
C ILE A 165 9.18 4.01 0.81
N SER A 166 10.33 4.36 1.38
CA SER A 166 10.45 5.48 2.31
C SER A 166 10.14 6.83 1.64
N ALA A 167 10.62 7.04 0.42
CA ALA A 167 10.29 8.24 -0.36
C ALA A 167 8.78 8.36 -0.60
N ASP A 168 8.13 7.25 -0.87
CA ASP A 168 6.67 7.15 -1.07
C ASP A 168 5.85 7.56 0.17
N ILE A 169 6.41 7.37 1.36
CA ILE A 169 5.82 7.79 2.64
C ILE A 169 6.12 9.27 2.91
N VAL A 170 7.38 9.62 2.79
CA VAL A 170 7.92 10.91 3.23
C VAL A 170 7.45 12.06 2.33
N LEU A 171 7.41 11.84 1.01
CA LEU A 171 7.01 12.90 0.07
C LEU A 171 5.60 13.44 0.31
N PRO A 172 4.54 12.62 0.50
CA PRO A 172 3.21 13.14 0.83
C PRO A 172 3.14 13.88 2.16
N LEU A 173 3.96 13.51 3.16
CA LEU A 173 3.98 14.17 4.46
C LEU A 173 4.55 15.59 4.35
N PHE A 174 5.64 15.77 3.61
CA PHE A 174 6.23 17.10 3.40
C PHE A 174 5.36 18.04 2.57
N PHE A 175 4.59 17.50 1.63
CA PHE A 175 3.75 18.31 0.74
C PHE A 175 2.27 18.32 1.13
N GLY A 176 1.94 17.88 2.35
CA GLY A 176 0.56 17.73 2.85
C GLY A 176 -0.28 19.01 2.81
N GLU A 177 0.33 20.20 2.91
CA GLU A 177 -0.38 21.47 2.80
C GLU A 177 -1.05 21.68 1.45
N LYS A 178 -0.46 21.19 0.35
CA LYS A 178 -1.03 21.24 -1.00
C LYS A 178 -2.21 20.29 -1.19
N LEU A 179 -2.47 19.42 -0.21
CA LEU A 179 -3.51 18.37 -0.23
C LEU A 179 -4.82 18.82 0.45
N LYS A 180 -4.90 20.05 0.97
CA LYS A 180 -6.08 20.59 1.70
C LYS A 180 -7.38 20.63 0.87
N GLY A 181 -7.36 20.24 -0.40
CA GLY A 181 -8.51 20.25 -1.30
C GLY A 181 -9.44 19.03 -1.23
N ALA A 182 -9.08 17.96 -0.55
CA ALA A 182 -9.87 16.73 -0.44
C ALA A 182 -9.94 16.31 1.03
N PRO A 183 -10.97 16.74 1.77
CA PRO A 183 -11.11 16.42 3.18
C PRO A 183 -11.32 14.91 3.37
N VAL A 184 -10.73 14.38 4.44
CA VAL A 184 -10.94 12.99 4.89
C VAL A 184 -12.32 12.88 5.51
N ASN A 185 -13.09 11.87 5.13
CA ASN A 185 -14.35 11.51 5.76
C ASN A 185 -14.07 10.64 6.98
N LEU A 186 -13.98 11.27 8.16
CA LEU A 186 -13.66 10.58 9.41
C LEU A 186 -14.68 9.52 9.81
N PRO A 187 -16.02 9.75 9.71
CA PRO A 187 -17.01 8.71 10.02
C PRO A 187 -16.84 7.45 9.15
N HIS A 188 -16.65 7.61 7.85
CA HIS A 188 -16.40 6.48 6.95
C HIS A 188 -15.11 5.72 7.29
N LEU A 189 -14.06 6.43 7.71
CA LEU A 189 -12.81 5.81 8.12
C LEU A 189 -12.98 5.04 9.43
N ALA A 190 -13.70 5.61 10.41
CA ALA A 190 -13.99 4.97 11.68
C ALA A 190 -14.84 3.70 11.50
N GLU A 191 -15.81 3.70 10.57
CA GLU A 191 -16.61 2.52 10.23
C GLU A 191 -15.74 1.39 9.66
N ARG A 192 -14.75 1.69 8.81
CA ARG A 192 -13.80 0.69 8.29
C ARG A 192 -12.87 0.15 9.37
N PHE A 193 -12.31 1.02 10.21
CA PHE A 193 -11.41 0.60 11.29
C PHE A 193 -12.15 -0.06 12.46
N GLY A 194 -13.45 0.14 12.61
CA GLY A 194 -14.28 -0.52 13.63
C GLY A 194 -14.53 -2.00 13.37
N LEU A 195 -14.05 -2.54 12.24
CA LEU A 195 -14.05 -3.96 11.92
C LEU A 195 -12.86 -4.73 12.52
N PHE A 196 -11.90 -4.04 13.07
CA PHE A 196 -10.73 -4.57 13.75
C PHE A 196 -10.86 -4.30 15.26
#